data_357f72b3dedc47e4a4fe076a59ea6501
#
_entry.id   357f72b3dedc47e4a4fe076a59ea6501
#
_cell.length_a   1.000
_cell.length_b   1.000
_cell.length_c   1.000
_cell.angle_alpha   90.00
_cell.angle_beta   90.00
_cell.angle_gamma   90.00
#
_symmetry.space_group_name_H-M   'P 1'
#
loop_
_entity.id
_entity.type
_entity.pdbx_description
1 polymer ?
#
loop_
_entity_poly.entity_id
_entity_poly.type
_entity_poly.pdbx_seq_one_letter_code
_entity_poly.pdbx_strand_id
1 'polypeptide(L)'
;MLDFVYSIKALWKMPKCDAVVLNTIWSPVLLPLFKGKYKVSLYNVARFPKKQFGFYKTVDILSCVSGAVYNCLLKQTPSAKKQACVISNFIDTDIYHPYKEHKLPSRPVLLYTGRVHREKGVELLVEAINKVREKFDVSLKIIGAWDTPRGGSGQDYKDELDALADGWQIDWVEPIYDPKLLAIEMDKCDIYCYPSLADKGETFGVAPLEAMGLGIPTIVSGLDCFKDFVTDKVSGLIFDHHAEDAVKQLVDCITYVIDDKVHYTTISNNGVIASSSFNVAQKASEYLMVLNDMLNFQKTGFDVEKNRLKPLVNK
;
A
#
# COMPACT_ATOMS: atom_id res chain seq x y z
N MET A 1 -3.69 -24.90 10.23
CA MET A 1 -4.73 -25.57 11.09
C MET A 1 -5.62 -24.55 11.81
N LEU A 2 -5.09 -23.54 12.49
CA LEU A 2 -5.88 -22.51 13.19
C LEU A 2 -6.87 -21.76 12.28
N ASP A 3 -6.45 -21.30 11.08
CA ASP A 3 -7.31 -20.57 10.14
C ASP A 3 -8.49 -21.43 9.64
N PHE A 4 -8.30 -22.73 9.42
CA PHE A 4 -9.36 -23.65 9.04
C PHE A 4 -10.45 -23.78 10.14
N VAL A 5 -10.02 -24.03 11.38
CA VAL A 5 -10.92 -24.16 12.53
C VAL A 5 -11.68 -22.85 12.80
N TYR A 6 -10.96 -21.72 12.68
CA TYR A 6 -11.54 -20.38 12.77
C TYR A 6 -12.62 -20.18 11.70
N SER A 7 -12.31 -20.46 10.45
CA SER A 7 -13.23 -20.30 9.32
C SER A 7 -14.51 -21.12 9.48
N ILE A 8 -14.41 -22.38 9.91
CA ILE A 8 -15.59 -23.21 10.18
C ILE A 8 -16.44 -22.58 11.30
N LYS A 9 -15.81 -22.22 12.43
CA LYS A 9 -16.55 -21.64 13.58
C LYS A 9 -17.20 -20.31 13.21
N ALA A 10 -16.53 -19.46 12.46
CA ALA A 10 -17.04 -18.17 12.02
C ALA A 10 -18.25 -18.34 11.09
N LEU A 11 -18.15 -19.19 10.08
CA LEU A 11 -19.26 -19.48 9.15
C LEU A 11 -20.45 -20.16 9.85
N TRP A 12 -20.18 -21.05 10.82
CA TRP A 12 -21.26 -21.66 11.59
C TRP A 12 -22.02 -20.65 12.45
N LYS A 13 -21.29 -19.75 13.15
CA LYS A 13 -21.89 -18.71 13.99
C LYS A 13 -22.47 -17.54 13.20
N MET A 14 -22.15 -17.43 11.90
CA MET A 14 -22.64 -16.36 11.05
C MET A 14 -24.17 -16.33 11.04
N PRO A 15 -24.82 -15.18 11.32
CA PRO A 15 -26.26 -15.02 11.18
C PRO A 15 -26.66 -15.07 9.69
N LYS A 16 -27.97 -15.16 9.41
CA LYS A 16 -28.47 -14.92 8.06
C LYS A 16 -28.23 -13.46 7.69
N CYS A 17 -27.65 -13.22 6.51
CA CYS A 17 -27.31 -11.88 6.00
C CYS A 17 -27.51 -11.79 4.49
N ASP A 18 -27.59 -10.57 3.97
CA ASP A 18 -27.64 -10.35 2.53
C ASP A 18 -26.26 -10.52 1.89
N ALA A 19 -25.21 -10.02 2.54
CA ALA A 19 -23.86 -10.11 2.05
C ALA A 19 -22.87 -10.58 3.13
N VAL A 20 -21.86 -11.36 2.72
CA VAL A 20 -20.75 -11.80 3.58
C VAL A 20 -19.41 -11.40 2.96
N VAL A 21 -18.55 -10.77 3.77
CA VAL A 21 -17.17 -10.44 3.39
C VAL A 21 -16.21 -11.41 4.04
N LEU A 22 -15.34 -12.00 3.25
CA LEU A 22 -14.41 -13.07 3.64
C LEU A 22 -12.96 -12.58 3.55
N ASN A 23 -12.18 -12.84 4.62
CA ASN A 23 -10.77 -12.42 4.71
C ASN A 23 -9.81 -13.59 5.04
N THR A 24 -10.31 -14.82 5.20
CA THR A 24 -9.49 -15.99 5.53
C THR A 24 -9.38 -16.95 4.34
N ILE A 25 -8.28 -17.69 4.25
CA ILE A 25 -7.98 -18.57 3.11
C ILE A 25 -9.01 -19.70 2.96
N TRP A 26 -9.51 -20.24 4.06
CA TRP A 26 -10.43 -21.37 4.05
C TRP A 26 -11.89 -20.98 3.93
N SER A 27 -12.28 -19.75 4.27
CA SER A 27 -13.68 -19.32 4.19
C SER A 27 -14.29 -19.49 2.80
N PRO A 28 -13.63 -19.11 1.68
CA PRO A 28 -14.20 -19.29 0.35
C PRO A 28 -14.43 -20.76 -0.03
N VAL A 29 -13.57 -21.65 0.46
CA VAL A 29 -13.66 -23.10 0.19
C VAL A 29 -14.84 -23.73 0.96
N LEU A 30 -15.03 -23.28 2.21
CA LEU A 30 -16.08 -23.80 3.09
C LEU A 30 -17.44 -23.15 2.89
N LEU A 31 -17.47 -21.95 2.30
CA LEU A 31 -18.67 -21.15 2.12
C LEU A 31 -19.85 -21.88 1.46
N PRO A 32 -19.66 -22.75 0.44
CA PRO A 32 -20.76 -23.49 -0.18
C PRO A 32 -21.59 -24.34 0.79
N LEU A 33 -21.00 -24.78 1.91
CA LEU A 33 -21.71 -25.54 2.95
C LEU A 33 -22.75 -24.69 3.70
N PHE A 34 -22.71 -23.36 3.56
CA PHE A 34 -23.54 -22.40 4.28
C PHE A 34 -24.43 -21.54 3.37
N LYS A 35 -24.72 -22.01 2.14
CA LYS A 35 -25.50 -21.27 1.11
C LYS A 35 -26.85 -20.70 1.61
N GLY A 36 -27.48 -21.31 2.61
CA GLY A 36 -28.73 -20.80 3.17
C GLY A 36 -28.61 -19.59 4.10
N LYS A 37 -27.40 -19.14 4.38
CA LYS A 37 -27.13 -18.05 5.33
C LYS A 37 -26.82 -16.70 4.68
N TYR A 38 -26.47 -16.65 3.42
CA TYR A 38 -26.10 -15.42 2.70
C TYR A 38 -26.67 -15.42 1.29
N LYS A 39 -26.78 -14.24 0.68
CA LYS A 39 -27.17 -14.08 -0.74
C LYS A 39 -25.95 -13.82 -1.60
N VAL A 40 -25.08 -12.88 -1.20
CA VAL A 40 -23.87 -12.49 -1.95
C VAL A 40 -22.63 -12.66 -1.08
N SER A 41 -21.54 -13.10 -1.69
CA SER A 41 -20.24 -13.29 -1.06
C SER A 41 -19.16 -12.47 -1.75
N LEU A 42 -18.32 -11.80 -0.95
CA LEU A 42 -17.13 -11.08 -1.40
C LEU A 42 -15.91 -11.63 -0.68
N TYR A 43 -14.84 -11.92 -1.41
CA TYR A 43 -13.55 -12.25 -0.83
C TYR A 43 -12.56 -11.11 -1.08
N ASN A 44 -11.93 -10.63 0.00
CA ASN A 44 -10.91 -9.60 -0.07
C ASN A 44 -9.55 -10.21 -0.42
N VAL A 45 -9.08 -9.96 -1.64
CA VAL A 45 -7.78 -10.43 -2.16
C VAL A 45 -6.69 -9.47 -1.73
N ALA A 46 -6.30 -9.56 -0.45
CA ALA A 46 -5.32 -8.67 0.18
C ALA A 46 -3.85 -9.05 -0.08
N ARG A 47 -3.60 -10.20 -0.70
CA ARG A 47 -2.25 -10.70 -0.98
C ARG A 47 -2.16 -11.25 -2.40
N PHE A 48 -0.94 -11.30 -2.94
CA PHE A 48 -0.72 -11.91 -4.25
C PHE A 48 -1.20 -13.37 -4.27
N PRO A 49 -1.95 -13.76 -5.34
CA PRO A 49 -2.42 -15.10 -5.56
C PRO A 49 -1.29 -16.15 -5.56
N LYS A 50 -1.56 -17.31 -4.95
CA LYS A 50 -0.66 -18.47 -4.92
C LYS A 50 -1.36 -19.70 -5.54
N LYS A 51 -2.05 -19.52 -6.68
CA LYS A 51 -2.81 -20.54 -7.43
C LYS A 51 -4.05 -21.11 -6.71
N GLN A 52 -4.46 -20.57 -5.54
CA GLN A 52 -5.62 -21.05 -4.77
C GLN A 52 -6.97 -20.63 -5.36
N PHE A 53 -7.04 -19.64 -6.22
CA PHE A 53 -8.30 -19.05 -6.69
C PHE A 53 -9.13 -19.98 -7.58
N GLY A 54 -8.54 -21.04 -8.11
CA GLY A 54 -9.29 -22.13 -8.75
C GLY A 54 -10.31 -22.81 -7.83
N PHE A 55 -10.12 -22.74 -6.51
CA PHE A 55 -11.04 -23.28 -5.50
C PHE A 55 -12.10 -22.27 -5.04
N TYR A 56 -12.00 -20.99 -5.43
CA TYR A 56 -12.88 -19.90 -5.00
C TYR A 56 -13.98 -19.56 -6.02
N LYS A 57 -14.27 -20.49 -6.94
CA LYS A 57 -15.25 -20.30 -8.03
C LYS A 57 -16.68 -19.98 -7.57
N THR A 58 -17.01 -20.32 -6.34
CA THR A 58 -18.33 -20.10 -5.74
C THR A 58 -18.47 -18.76 -5.04
N VAL A 59 -17.39 -17.99 -4.94
CA VAL A 59 -17.44 -16.62 -4.42
C VAL A 59 -17.95 -15.70 -5.54
N ASP A 60 -18.90 -14.84 -5.24
CA ASP A 60 -19.51 -13.97 -6.24
C ASP A 60 -18.59 -12.83 -6.67
N ILE A 61 -17.81 -12.26 -5.72
CA ILE A 61 -16.96 -11.10 -5.95
C ILE A 61 -15.55 -11.34 -5.35
N LEU A 62 -14.52 -11.11 -6.15
CA LEU A 62 -13.11 -11.10 -5.73
C LEU A 62 -12.59 -9.65 -5.77
N SER A 63 -12.54 -9.00 -4.60
CA SER A 63 -12.08 -7.62 -4.47
C SER A 63 -10.56 -7.58 -4.27
N CYS A 64 -9.81 -7.13 -5.26
CA CYS A 64 -8.35 -7.00 -5.21
C CYS A 64 -7.96 -5.64 -4.64
N VAL A 65 -6.97 -5.61 -3.74
CA VAL A 65 -6.52 -4.38 -3.07
C VAL A 65 -5.67 -3.47 -3.96
N SER A 66 -5.31 -3.92 -5.16
CA SER A 66 -4.56 -3.12 -6.15
C SER A 66 -4.69 -3.69 -7.56
N GLY A 67 -4.36 -2.87 -8.56
CA GLY A 67 -4.22 -3.30 -9.95
C GLY A 67 -3.17 -4.39 -10.11
N ALA A 68 -2.06 -4.34 -9.37
CA ALA A 68 -1.02 -5.36 -9.38
C ALA A 68 -1.54 -6.73 -8.91
N VAL A 69 -2.30 -6.77 -7.82
CA VAL A 69 -2.94 -8.00 -7.32
C VAL A 69 -3.99 -8.52 -8.30
N TYR A 70 -4.81 -7.63 -8.88
CA TYR A 70 -5.79 -7.97 -9.90
C TYR A 70 -5.15 -8.61 -11.15
N ASN A 71 -4.10 -7.99 -11.69
CA ASN A 71 -3.39 -8.50 -12.85
C ASN A 71 -2.75 -9.87 -12.56
N CYS A 72 -2.14 -10.03 -11.37
CA CYS A 72 -1.60 -11.31 -10.94
C CYS A 72 -2.70 -12.38 -10.81
N LEU A 73 -3.88 -12.04 -10.28
CA LEU A 73 -5.02 -12.93 -10.19
C LEU A 73 -5.46 -13.41 -11.58
N LEU A 74 -5.64 -12.49 -12.53
CA LEU A 74 -6.07 -12.84 -13.88
C LEU A 74 -5.02 -13.65 -14.64
N LYS A 75 -3.73 -13.37 -14.43
CA LYS A 75 -2.64 -14.16 -15.02
C LYS A 75 -2.67 -15.62 -14.55
N GLN A 76 -2.98 -15.86 -13.27
CA GLN A 76 -3.05 -17.21 -12.69
C GLN A 76 -4.41 -17.90 -12.91
N THR A 77 -5.49 -17.14 -12.95
CA THR A 77 -6.88 -17.63 -13.03
C THR A 77 -7.70 -16.73 -13.96
N PRO A 78 -7.54 -16.85 -15.30
CA PRO A 78 -8.24 -15.97 -16.26
C PRO A 78 -9.76 -16.00 -16.14
N SER A 79 -10.34 -17.12 -15.71
CA SER A 79 -11.78 -17.26 -15.48
C SER A 79 -12.32 -16.34 -14.36
N ALA A 80 -11.46 -15.87 -13.46
CA ALA A 80 -11.83 -14.95 -12.37
C ALA A 80 -12.22 -13.54 -12.88
N LYS A 81 -11.93 -13.20 -14.14
CA LYS A 81 -12.24 -11.88 -14.74
C LYS A 81 -13.70 -11.45 -14.55
N LYS A 82 -14.64 -12.42 -14.57
CA LYS A 82 -16.07 -12.15 -14.40
C LYS A 82 -16.48 -11.79 -12.95
N GLN A 83 -15.64 -12.14 -11.99
CA GLN A 83 -15.89 -11.96 -10.55
C GLN A 83 -14.94 -10.91 -9.91
N ALA A 84 -13.83 -10.58 -10.57
CA ALA A 84 -12.79 -9.76 -10.01
C ALA A 84 -13.01 -8.27 -10.28
N CYS A 85 -12.78 -7.46 -9.26
CA CYS A 85 -12.70 -6.00 -9.34
C CYS A 85 -11.52 -5.50 -8.49
N VAL A 86 -11.17 -4.22 -8.63
CA VAL A 86 -10.21 -3.55 -7.77
C VAL A 86 -10.96 -2.62 -6.84
N ILE A 87 -10.83 -2.82 -5.54
CA ILE A 87 -11.19 -1.87 -4.50
C ILE A 87 -9.96 -1.74 -3.62
N SER A 88 -9.24 -0.66 -3.80
CA SER A 88 -7.94 -0.44 -3.16
C SER A 88 -8.06 -0.26 -1.65
N ASN A 89 -6.94 -0.41 -0.95
CA ASN A 89 -6.83 0.06 0.43
C ASN A 89 -7.05 1.58 0.48
N PHE A 90 -7.21 2.10 1.68
CA PHE A 90 -7.53 3.50 1.94
C PHE A 90 -6.71 4.04 3.11
N ILE A 91 -6.73 5.34 3.25
CA ILE A 91 -6.24 6.06 4.43
C ILE A 91 -7.40 6.82 5.09
N ASP A 92 -7.26 7.10 6.37
CA ASP A 92 -8.15 8.00 7.08
C ASP A 92 -7.71 9.45 6.81
N THR A 93 -8.42 10.14 5.93
CA THR A 93 -8.11 11.53 5.55
C THR A 93 -8.40 12.55 6.65
N ASP A 94 -9.10 12.16 7.72
CA ASP A 94 -9.25 13.00 8.92
C ASP A 94 -7.98 12.96 9.80
N ILE A 95 -7.10 11.98 9.57
CA ILE A 95 -5.82 11.83 10.23
C ILE A 95 -4.67 12.23 9.30
N TYR A 96 -4.65 11.65 8.08
CA TYR A 96 -3.58 11.87 7.11
C TYR A 96 -3.97 12.98 6.13
N HIS A 97 -3.83 14.22 6.58
CA HIS A 97 -3.98 15.46 5.82
C HIS A 97 -2.87 16.44 6.24
N PRO A 98 -2.51 17.44 5.42
CA PRO A 98 -1.47 18.38 5.79
C PRO A 98 -1.83 19.16 7.06
N TYR A 99 -1.04 19.02 8.13
CA TYR A 99 -1.18 19.81 9.35
C TYR A 99 -0.56 21.21 9.20
N LYS A 100 0.31 21.37 8.22
CA LYS A 100 0.99 22.63 7.88
C LYS A 100 1.24 22.70 6.38
N GLU A 101 1.54 23.87 5.87
CA GLU A 101 2.11 24.02 4.53
C GLU A 101 3.55 23.46 4.52
N HIS A 102 3.82 22.43 3.75
CA HIS A 102 5.15 21.88 3.59
C HIS A 102 5.99 22.79 2.68
N LYS A 103 7.14 23.21 3.18
CA LYS A 103 8.14 24.01 2.45
C LYS A 103 9.49 23.35 2.60
N LEU A 104 10.23 23.25 1.51
CA LEU A 104 11.57 22.69 1.52
C LEU A 104 12.48 23.50 2.49
N PRO A 105 12.96 22.90 3.59
CA PRO A 105 13.88 23.56 4.50
C PRO A 105 15.31 23.48 3.96
N SER A 106 16.23 24.22 4.61
CA SER A 106 17.66 24.17 4.28
C SER A 106 18.33 22.84 4.68
N ARG A 107 17.75 22.10 5.61
CA ARG A 107 18.21 20.79 6.10
C ARG A 107 17.04 19.80 6.09
N PRO A 108 16.70 19.21 4.92
CA PRO A 108 15.57 18.30 4.83
C PRO A 108 15.78 17.01 5.64
N VAL A 109 14.70 16.58 6.29
CA VAL A 109 14.61 15.28 6.97
C VAL A 109 13.94 14.29 6.04
N LEU A 110 14.66 13.28 5.60
CA LEU A 110 14.09 12.14 4.88
C LEU A 110 13.45 11.18 5.88
N LEU A 111 12.34 10.58 5.51
CA LEU A 111 11.56 9.68 6.35
C LEU A 111 11.35 8.32 5.68
N TYR A 112 11.54 7.29 6.44
CA TYR A 112 11.03 5.95 6.14
C TYR A 112 10.12 5.48 7.28
N THR A 113 8.97 4.89 6.97
CA THR A 113 8.11 4.22 7.96
C THR A 113 7.80 2.79 7.56
N GLY A 114 7.93 1.86 8.50
CA GLY A 114 7.63 0.46 8.27
C GLY A 114 8.61 -0.48 8.96
N ARG A 115 8.40 -1.78 8.78
CA ARG A 115 9.34 -2.79 9.31
C ARG A 115 10.71 -2.60 8.68
N VAL A 116 11.75 -2.58 9.50
CA VAL A 116 13.14 -2.53 9.04
C VAL A 116 13.58 -3.96 8.66
N HIS A 117 13.24 -4.34 7.44
CA HIS A 117 13.49 -5.67 6.90
C HIS A 117 14.19 -5.56 5.54
N ARG A 118 15.10 -6.49 5.23
CA ARG A 118 15.91 -6.43 3.99
C ARG A 118 15.06 -6.27 2.73
N GLU A 119 13.88 -6.92 2.68
CA GLU A 119 12.95 -6.77 1.56
C GLU A 119 12.40 -5.34 1.37
N LYS A 120 12.57 -4.47 2.36
CA LYS A 120 12.11 -3.08 2.30
C LYS A 120 13.14 -2.10 1.74
N GLY A 121 14.34 -2.59 1.42
CA GLY A 121 15.36 -1.82 0.70
C GLY A 121 15.92 -0.62 1.47
N VAL A 122 15.86 -0.64 2.82
CA VAL A 122 16.37 0.47 3.65
C VAL A 122 17.87 0.69 3.41
N GLU A 123 18.59 -0.36 3.05
CA GLU A 123 20.00 -0.30 2.67
C GLU A 123 20.23 0.62 1.45
N LEU A 124 19.41 0.48 0.39
CA LEU A 124 19.47 1.38 -0.77
C LEU A 124 19.25 2.86 -0.38
N LEU A 125 18.37 3.08 0.60
CA LEU A 125 18.12 4.45 1.08
C LEU A 125 19.33 5.03 1.80
N VAL A 126 19.97 4.26 2.67
CA VAL A 126 21.17 4.71 3.40
C VAL A 126 22.32 4.99 2.41
N GLU A 127 22.54 4.09 1.42
CA GLU A 127 23.54 4.29 0.36
C GLU A 127 23.24 5.55 -0.47
N ALA A 128 21.97 5.77 -0.82
CA ALA A 128 21.58 6.96 -1.57
C ALA A 128 21.83 8.24 -0.75
N ILE A 129 21.50 8.22 0.54
CA ILE A 129 21.72 9.37 1.43
C ILE A 129 23.20 9.67 1.59
N ASN A 130 24.09 8.69 1.68
CA ASN A 130 25.54 8.93 1.68
C ASN A 130 25.96 9.79 0.48
N LYS A 131 25.47 9.47 -0.71
CA LYS A 131 25.77 10.23 -1.92
C LYS A 131 25.10 11.60 -1.98
N VAL A 132 23.86 11.70 -1.49
CA VAL A 132 23.15 13.00 -1.40
C VAL A 132 23.87 13.93 -0.45
N ARG A 133 24.41 13.43 0.66
CA ARG A 133 25.14 14.19 1.67
C ARG A 133 26.46 14.78 1.19
N GLU A 134 26.99 14.31 0.07
CA GLU A 134 28.15 14.96 -0.56
C GLU A 134 27.86 16.40 -1.02
N LYS A 135 26.58 16.74 -1.25
CA LYS A 135 26.15 18.04 -1.78
C LYS A 135 25.12 18.76 -0.91
N PHE A 136 24.31 18.03 -0.14
CA PHE A 136 23.20 18.56 0.64
C PHE A 136 23.30 18.14 2.10
N ASP A 137 22.98 19.04 3.01
CA ASP A 137 22.87 18.71 4.44
C ASP A 137 21.49 18.11 4.71
N VAL A 138 21.39 16.78 4.67
CA VAL A 138 20.16 16.03 4.89
C VAL A 138 20.31 15.05 6.06
N SER A 139 19.21 14.65 6.67
CA SER A 139 19.16 13.62 7.72
C SER A 139 18.13 12.55 7.38
N LEU A 140 18.23 11.39 8.01
CA LEU A 140 17.29 10.27 7.86
C LEU A 140 16.65 9.94 9.19
N LYS A 141 15.32 9.90 9.21
CA LYS A 141 14.52 9.35 10.30
C LYS A 141 13.87 8.04 9.84
N ILE A 142 13.97 7.01 10.67
CA ILE A 142 13.32 5.70 10.44
C ILE A 142 12.38 5.42 11.61
N ILE A 143 11.08 5.26 11.31
CA ILE A 143 10.06 4.88 12.29
C ILE A 143 9.63 3.45 12.03
N GLY A 144 10.01 2.50 12.89
CA GLY A 144 9.60 1.12 12.68
C GLY A 144 10.36 0.08 13.47
N ALA A 145 9.82 -1.14 13.47
CA ALA A 145 10.42 -2.25 14.17
C ALA A 145 11.58 -2.85 13.37
N TRP A 146 12.73 -2.98 14.00
CA TRP A 146 13.89 -3.71 13.45
C TRP A 146 14.03 -5.11 14.05
N ASP A 147 13.47 -5.38 15.21
CA ASP A 147 13.57 -6.68 15.88
C ASP A 147 12.73 -7.77 15.19
N THR A 148 13.22 -8.99 15.27
CA THR A 148 12.63 -10.16 14.61
C THR A 148 11.21 -10.49 15.11
N PRO A 149 10.88 -10.40 16.43
CA PRO A 149 9.52 -10.69 16.90
C PRO A 149 8.44 -9.78 16.30
N ARG A 150 8.79 -8.53 15.95
CA ARG A 150 7.89 -7.56 15.30
C ARG A 150 8.02 -7.54 13.76
N GLY A 151 8.80 -8.50 13.21
CA GLY A 151 8.94 -8.72 11.77
C GLY A 151 10.03 -7.91 11.09
N GLY A 152 10.97 -7.36 11.84
CA GLY A 152 12.22 -6.79 11.33
C GLY A 152 13.28 -7.86 11.04
N SER A 153 14.41 -7.45 10.49
CA SER A 153 15.56 -8.36 10.20
C SER A 153 16.52 -8.56 11.36
N GLY A 154 16.25 -7.99 12.53
CA GLY A 154 17.05 -8.14 13.75
C GLY A 154 18.03 -7.01 13.99
N GLN A 155 18.71 -7.10 15.15
CA GLN A 155 19.67 -6.09 15.59
C GLN A 155 20.88 -6.03 14.64
N ASP A 156 21.38 -7.18 14.18
CA ASP A 156 22.52 -7.23 13.27
C ASP A 156 22.30 -6.41 12.00
N TYR A 157 21.07 -6.47 11.43
CA TYR A 157 20.75 -5.67 10.25
C TYR A 157 20.65 -4.16 10.55
N LYS A 158 20.18 -3.81 11.73
CA LYS A 158 20.20 -2.41 12.18
C LYS A 158 21.62 -1.90 12.33
N ASP A 159 22.51 -2.72 12.92
CA ASP A 159 23.92 -2.37 13.11
C ASP A 159 24.65 -2.26 11.75
N GLU A 160 24.31 -3.10 10.76
CA GLU A 160 24.80 -2.99 9.39
C GLU A 160 24.39 -1.64 8.76
N LEU A 161 23.12 -1.20 8.94
CA LEU A 161 22.64 0.08 8.44
C LEU A 161 23.32 1.27 9.14
N ASP A 162 23.54 1.18 10.46
CA ASP A 162 24.26 2.20 11.21
C ASP A 162 25.73 2.29 10.76
N ALA A 163 26.36 1.17 10.47
CA ALA A 163 27.73 1.13 9.94
C ALA A 163 27.81 1.66 8.49
N LEU A 164 26.77 1.44 7.69
CA LEU A 164 26.68 1.93 6.31
C LEU A 164 26.51 3.45 6.27
N ALA A 165 25.92 4.06 7.30
CA ALA A 165 25.77 5.50 7.48
C ALA A 165 27.10 6.15 7.84
N ASP A 166 27.98 6.28 6.86
CA ASP A 166 29.37 6.73 7.01
C ASP A 166 29.48 8.17 7.55
N GLY A 167 29.88 8.30 8.82
CA GLY A 167 30.12 9.59 9.49
C GLY A 167 28.87 10.38 9.91
N TRP A 168 27.65 9.80 9.85
CA TRP A 168 26.41 10.40 10.32
C TRP A 168 25.53 9.38 11.06
N GLN A 169 24.49 9.83 11.71
CA GLN A 169 23.60 8.98 12.51
C GLN A 169 22.19 8.95 11.91
N ILE A 170 21.61 7.75 11.89
CA ILE A 170 20.20 7.53 11.59
C ILE A 170 19.38 7.85 12.85
N ASP A 171 18.33 8.65 12.71
CA ASP A 171 17.37 8.91 13.79
C ASP A 171 16.36 7.73 13.86
N TRP A 172 16.63 6.79 14.76
CA TRP A 172 15.79 5.61 14.97
C TRP A 172 14.66 5.90 15.94
N VAL A 173 13.42 5.68 15.48
CA VAL A 173 12.22 5.83 16.29
C VAL A 173 11.50 4.46 16.37
N GLU A 174 11.13 4.09 17.58
CA GLU A 174 10.30 2.89 17.83
C GLU A 174 8.98 2.94 17.04
N PRO A 175 8.37 1.78 16.70
CA PRO A 175 7.11 1.75 15.98
C PRO A 175 6.01 2.51 16.73
N ILE A 176 5.36 3.43 16.04
CA ILE A 176 4.21 4.19 16.55
C ILE A 176 2.95 3.53 16.02
N TYR A 177 2.14 2.92 16.89
CA TYR A 177 0.93 2.18 16.52
C TYR A 177 -0.34 3.05 16.53
N ASP A 178 -0.33 4.18 17.24
CA ASP A 178 -1.42 5.14 17.16
C ASP A 178 -1.31 5.94 15.86
N PRO A 179 -2.31 5.89 14.96
CA PRO A 179 -2.23 6.53 13.66
C PRO A 179 -2.13 8.06 13.73
N LYS A 180 -2.73 8.69 14.76
CA LYS A 180 -2.65 10.15 14.93
C LYS A 180 -1.25 10.57 15.38
N LEU A 181 -0.67 9.82 16.32
CA LEU A 181 0.71 10.08 16.77
C LEU A 181 1.71 9.82 15.64
N LEU A 182 1.48 8.77 14.84
CA LEU A 182 2.31 8.49 13.67
C LEU A 182 2.23 9.62 12.65
N ALA A 183 1.03 10.10 12.31
CA ALA A 183 0.84 11.19 11.37
C ALA A 183 1.53 12.49 11.85
N ILE A 184 1.41 12.82 13.14
CA ILE A 184 2.10 13.98 13.74
C ILE A 184 3.63 13.84 13.66
N GLU A 185 4.15 12.64 13.85
CA GLU A 185 5.60 12.42 13.78
C GLU A 185 6.10 12.44 12.32
N MET A 186 5.32 11.88 11.39
CA MET A 186 5.62 11.94 9.96
C MET A 186 5.61 13.37 9.43
N ASP A 187 4.64 14.22 9.85
CA ASP A 187 4.49 15.61 9.40
C ASP A 187 5.67 16.52 9.79
N LYS A 188 6.54 16.07 10.71
CA LYS A 188 7.79 16.78 11.05
C LYS A 188 8.89 16.59 10.00
N CYS A 189 8.72 15.63 9.08
CA CYS A 189 9.70 15.29 8.05
C CYS A 189 9.32 15.94 6.72
N ASP A 190 10.27 15.93 5.78
CA ASP A 190 10.17 16.75 4.57
C ASP A 190 10.07 15.93 3.28
N ILE A 191 10.66 14.74 3.23
CA ILE A 191 10.64 13.85 2.07
C ILE A 191 10.43 12.43 2.55
N TYR A 192 9.47 11.74 1.99
CA TYR A 192 9.20 10.34 2.29
C TYR A 192 9.83 9.41 1.26
N CYS A 193 10.58 8.40 1.71
CA CYS A 193 11.23 7.41 0.85
C CYS A 193 10.80 5.99 1.23
N TYR A 194 10.25 5.25 0.26
CA TYR A 194 9.84 3.86 0.46
C TYR A 194 10.43 2.94 -0.62
N PRO A 195 11.70 2.52 -0.48
CA PRO A 195 12.46 1.81 -1.49
C PRO A 195 12.23 0.30 -1.49
N SER A 196 11.00 -0.15 -1.25
CA SER A 196 10.68 -1.58 -1.10
C SER A 196 11.10 -2.41 -2.31
N LEU A 197 11.76 -3.54 -2.06
CA LEU A 197 12.19 -4.55 -3.04
C LEU A 197 11.22 -5.74 -3.11
N ALA A 198 10.10 -5.66 -2.41
CA ALA A 198 9.21 -6.78 -2.17
C ALA A 198 8.21 -6.99 -3.31
N ASP A 199 8.66 -7.39 -4.51
CA ASP A 199 7.80 -7.65 -5.68
C ASP A 199 6.59 -8.55 -5.40
N LYS A 200 6.75 -9.51 -4.51
CA LYS A 200 5.70 -10.47 -4.13
C LYS A 200 5.16 -10.24 -2.73
N GLY A 201 5.65 -9.23 -2.03
CA GLY A 201 5.30 -8.90 -0.66
C GLY A 201 4.48 -7.64 -0.53
N GLU A 202 4.72 -6.65 -1.39
CA GLU A 202 4.03 -5.37 -1.37
C GLU A 202 2.81 -5.41 -2.28
N THR A 203 1.62 -5.38 -1.69
CA THR A 203 0.36 -5.52 -2.45
C THR A 203 -0.35 -4.21 -2.72
N PHE A 204 -0.03 -3.14 -1.99
CA PHE A 204 -0.59 -1.80 -2.19
C PHE A 204 0.35 -0.69 -1.73
N GLY A 205 0.82 -0.72 -0.47
CA GLY A 205 1.67 0.32 0.11
C GLY A 205 0.88 1.46 0.77
N VAL A 206 0.29 1.18 1.94
CA VAL A 206 -0.48 2.18 2.68
C VAL A 206 0.42 3.31 3.19
N ALA A 207 1.63 3.01 3.68
CA ALA A 207 2.52 4.00 4.26
C ALA A 207 2.97 5.12 3.27
N PRO A 208 3.34 4.83 2.00
CA PRO A 208 3.53 5.90 1.01
C PRO A 208 2.28 6.74 0.77
N LEU A 209 1.10 6.12 0.75
CA LEU A 209 -0.16 6.85 0.56
C LEU A 209 -0.48 7.76 1.76
N GLU A 210 -0.17 7.35 2.99
CA GLU A 210 -0.26 8.16 4.21
C GLU A 210 0.65 9.39 4.13
N ALA A 211 1.89 9.22 3.68
CA ALA A 211 2.82 10.32 3.47
C ALA A 211 2.33 11.32 2.41
N MET A 212 1.77 10.83 1.30
CA MET A 212 1.15 11.68 0.28
C MET A 212 -0.05 12.44 0.85
N GLY A 213 -0.86 11.79 1.68
CA GLY A 213 -1.99 12.43 2.37
C GLY A 213 -1.57 13.59 3.27
N LEU A 214 -0.44 13.47 3.94
CA LEU A 214 0.17 14.53 4.74
C LEU A 214 0.81 15.65 3.90
N GLY A 215 0.91 15.50 2.58
CA GLY A 215 1.58 16.45 1.70
C GLY A 215 3.10 16.33 1.72
N ILE A 216 3.65 15.21 2.15
CA ILE A 216 5.09 14.95 2.13
C ILE A 216 5.46 14.42 0.75
N PRO A 217 6.35 15.09 -0.02
CA PRO A 217 6.86 14.56 -1.30
C PRO A 217 7.34 13.13 -1.15
N THR A 218 6.78 12.22 -1.95
CA THR A 218 6.94 10.78 -1.76
C THR A 218 7.71 10.15 -2.92
N ILE A 219 8.75 9.37 -2.59
CA ILE A 219 9.60 8.63 -3.51
C ILE A 219 9.40 7.13 -3.23
N VAL A 220 9.07 6.35 -4.27
CA VAL A 220 8.83 4.91 -4.15
C VAL A 220 9.63 4.12 -5.18
N SER A 221 9.86 2.85 -4.92
CA SER A 221 10.38 1.91 -5.93
C SER A 221 9.36 1.63 -7.03
N GLY A 222 9.81 1.08 -8.16
CA GLY A 222 8.99 0.81 -9.35
C GLY A 222 8.00 -0.36 -9.22
N LEU A 223 7.58 -0.74 -8.01
CA LEU A 223 6.60 -1.80 -7.78
C LEU A 223 5.24 -1.42 -8.39
N ASP A 224 4.61 -2.37 -9.08
CA ASP A 224 3.36 -2.12 -9.81
C ASP A 224 2.21 -1.62 -8.92
N CYS A 225 2.19 -2.00 -7.64
CA CYS A 225 1.14 -1.57 -6.72
C CYS A 225 1.17 -0.06 -6.40
N PHE A 226 2.33 0.58 -6.49
CA PHE A 226 2.44 2.02 -6.26
C PHE A 226 1.90 2.85 -7.42
N LYS A 227 1.89 2.29 -8.64
CA LYS A 227 1.34 2.94 -9.84
C LYS A 227 -0.18 3.18 -9.76
N ASP A 228 -0.86 2.59 -8.79
CA ASP A 228 -2.28 2.83 -8.54
C ASP A 228 -2.53 4.26 -8.00
N PHE A 229 -1.55 4.88 -7.34
CA PHE A 229 -1.69 6.19 -6.69
C PHE A 229 -0.50 7.14 -6.92
N VAL A 230 0.65 6.65 -7.36
CA VAL A 230 1.81 7.48 -7.71
C VAL A 230 1.92 7.61 -9.23
N THR A 231 1.91 8.84 -9.72
CA THR A 231 2.28 9.17 -11.10
C THR A 231 3.65 9.85 -11.07
N ASP A 232 4.64 9.23 -11.73
CA ASP A 232 6.02 9.68 -11.70
C ASP A 232 6.16 11.14 -12.14
N LYS A 233 6.95 11.92 -11.37
CA LYS A 233 7.19 13.35 -11.54
C LYS A 233 5.94 14.24 -11.53
N VAL A 234 4.78 13.66 -11.16
CA VAL A 234 3.52 14.40 -11.03
C VAL A 234 3.05 14.41 -9.58
N SER A 235 2.71 13.27 -9.00
CA SER A 235 2.22 13.15 -7.62
C SER A 235 3.20 12.46 -6.67
N GLY A 236 4.34 12.04 -7.16
CA GLY A 236 5.45 11.39 -6.46
C GLY A 236 6.56 11.10 -7.44
N LEU A 237 7.59 10.38 -6.99
CA LEU A 237 8.71 9.94 -7.84
C LEU A 237 8.85 8.43 -7.77
N ILE A 238 9.20 7.83 -8.89
CA ILE A 238 9.38 6.37 -9.02
C ILE A 238 10.80 6.11 -9.56
N PHE A 239 11.57 5.28 -8.86
CA PHE A 239 12.86 4.79 -9.35
C PHE A 239 12.79 3.28 -9.65
N ASP A 240 13.56 2.81 -10.61
CA ASP A 240 13.65 1.39 -10.95
C ASP A 240 14.60 0.69 -9.97
N HIS A 241 14.03 -0.06 -9.05
CA HIS A 241 14.78 -0.82 -8.04
C HIS A 241 15.44 -2.10 -8.59
N HIS A 242 15.16 -2.49 -9.82
CA HIS A 242 15.81 -3.60 -10.52
C HIS A 242 16.98 -3.16 -11.40
N ALA A 243 17.14 -1.86 -11.63
CA ALA A 243 18.25 -1.34 -12.42
C ALA A 243 19.59 -1.56 -11.69
N GLU A 244 20.66 -1.80 -12.43
CA GLU A 244 22.03 -1.91 -11.90
C GLU A 244 22.45 -0.63 -11.15
N ASP A 245 21.90 0.52 -11.56
CA ASP A 245 22.14 1.83 -10.97
C ASP A 245 21.00 2.32 -10.05
N ALA A 246 20.24 1.40 -9.44
CA ALA A 246 19.07 1.72 -8.59
C ALA A 246 19.37 2.78 -7.51
N VAL A 247 20.52 2.69 -6.85
CA VAL A 247 20.99 3.69 -5.87
C VAL A 247 21.11 5.07 -6.52
N LYS A 248 21.72 5.14 -7.72
CA LYS A 248 21.86 6.41 -8.44
C LYS A 248 20.51 7.00 -8.81
N GLN A 249 19.57 6.18 -9.28
CA GLN A 249 18.22 6.65 -9.61
C GLN A 249 17.48 7.16 -8.35
N LEU A 250 17.66 6.53 -7.19
CA LEU A 250 17.10 7.03 -5.94
C LEU A 250 17.75 8.37 -5.53
N VAL A 251 19.07 8.53 -5.71
CA VAL A 251 19.79 9.80 -5.54
C VAL A 251 19.21 10.88 -6.47
N ASP A 252 18.99 10.54 -7.74
CA ASP A 252 18.46 11.48 -8.73
C ASP A 252 17.01 11.91 -8.34
N CYS A 253 16.19 11.00 -7.84
CA CYS A 253 14.87 11.33 -7.32
C CYS A 253 14.92 12.26 -6.09
N ILE A 254 15.78 11.96 -5.12
CA ILE A 254 15.95 12.79 -3.92
C ILE A 254 16.43 14.18 -4.31
N THR A 255 17.46 14.24 -5.18
CA THR A 255 18.03 15.49 -5.66
C THR A 255 17.00 16.33 -6.43
N TYR A 256 16.18 15.70 -7.28
CA TYR A 256 15.12 16.39 -8.02
C TYR A 256 14.14 17.15 -7.10
N VAL A 257 13.84 16.59 -5.94
CA VAL A 257 12.94 17.22 -4.94
C VAL A 257 13.67 18.33 -4.16
N ILE A 258 14.96 18.14 -3.85
CA ILE A 258 15.74 19.09 -3.00
C ILE A 258 16.24 20.30 -3.81
N ASP A 259 16.61 20.10 -5.06
CA ASP A 259 17.22 21.17 -5.89
C ASP A 259 16.25 22.30 -6.25
N ASP A 260 14.94 22.01 -6.32
CA ASP A 260 13.94 22.98 -6.78
C ASP A 260 12.70 23.00 -5.89
N LYS A 261 12.48 24.15 -5.25
CA LYS A 261 11.29 24.39 -4.41
C LYS A 261 9.98 24.25 -5.19
N VAL A 262 9.97 24.50 -6.50
CA VAL A 262 8.80 24.33 -7.34
C VAL A 262 8.49 22.84 -7.51
N HIS A 263 9.50 22.01 -7.75
CA HIS A 263 9.33 20.56 -7.78
C HIS A 263 8.80 20.04 -6.47
N TYR A 264 9.44 20.42 -5.34
CA TYR A 264 9.00 20.06 -3.99
C TYR A 264 7.52 20.37 -3.77
N THR A 265 7.11 21.62 -3.99
CA THR A 265 5.74 22.09 -3.77
C THR A 265 4.74 21.41 -4.71
N THR A 266 5.13 21.20 -5.97
CA THR A 266 4.27 20.54 -6.97
C THR A 266 4.00 19.09 -6.60
N ILE A 267 5.04 18.33 -6.27
CA ILE A 267 4.90 16.92 -5.86
C ILE A 267 4.09 16.81 -4.55
N SER A 268 4.34 17.69 -3.58
CA SER A 268 3.59 17.76 -2.33
C SER A 268 2.09 17.94 -2.58
N ASN A 269 1.71 19.01 -3.29
CA ASN A 269 0.30 19.34 -3.55
C ASN A 269 -0.41 18.27 -4.38
N ASN A 270 0.23 17.77 -5.43
CA ASN A 270 -0.33 16.73 -6.27
C ASN A 270 -0.44 15.38 -5.53
N GLY A 271 0.47 15.11 -4.59
CA GLY A 271 0.39 13.96 -3.68
C GLY A 271 -0.90 13.98 -2.85
N VAL A 272 -1.22 15.12 -2.24
CA VAL A 272 -2.49 15.31 -1.49
C VAL A 272 -3.70 15.08 -2.40
N ILE A 273 -3.70 15.65 -3.60
CA ILE A 273 -4.80 15.47 -4.56
C ILE A 273 -4.95 13.99 -4.93
N ALA A 274 -3.87 13.31 -5.26
CA ALA A 274 -3.90 11.90 -5.63
C ALA A 274 -4.39 11.00 -4.49
N SER A 275 -3.92 11.23 -3.25
CA SER A 275 -4.30 10.45 -2.08
C SER A 275 -5.76 10.66 -1.66
N SER A 276 -6.36 11.82 -1.95
CA SER A 276 -7.72 12.16 -1.55
C SER A 276 -8.79 11.20 -2.09
N SER A 277 -8.53 10.54 -3.22
CA SER A 277 -9.42 9.52 -3.81
C SER A 277 -9.37 8.17 -3.10
N PHE A 278 -8.47 8.01 -2.12
CA PHE A 278 -8.29 6.78 -1.34
C PHE A 278 -8.82 6.92 0.10
N ASN A 279 -9.88 7.68 0.29
CA ASN A 279 -10.49 7.88 1.60
C ASN A 279 -11.49 6.77 1.98
N VAL A 280 -11.75 6.64 3.28
CA VAL A 280 -12.64 5.62 3.87
C VAL A 280 -14.04 5.67 3.26
N ALA A 281 -14.64 6.85 3.15
CA ALA A 281 -16.03 7.00 2.69
C ALA A 281 -16.21 6.57 1.23
N GLN A 282 -15.26 6.95 0.36
CA GLN A 282 -15.26 6.55 -1.03
C GLN A 282 -15.11 5.03 -1.18
N LYS A 283 -14.15 4.41 -0.47
CA LYS A 283 -13.95 2.97 -0.56
C LYS A 283 -15.10 2.17 0.04
N ALA A 284 -15.71 2.64 1.13
CA ALA A 284 -16.94 2.06 1.65
C ALA A 284 -18.08 2.10 0.62
N SER A 285 -18.23 3.23 -0.09
CA SER A 285 -19.22 3.38 -1.17
C SER A 285 -18.96 2.42 -2.34
N GLU A 286 -17.69 2.23 -2.74
CA GLU A 286 -17.31 1.25 -3.77
C GLU A 286 -17.69 -0.18 -3.35
N TYR A 287 -17.41 -0.59 -2.10
CA TYR A 287 -17.83 -1.89 -1.56
C TYR A 287 -19.36 -2.06 -1.58
N LEU A 288 -20.10 -1.05 -1.10
CA LEU A 288 -21.56 -1.09 -1.08
C LEU A 288 -22.15 -1.15 -2.48
N MET A 289 -21.59 -0.41 -3.44
CA MET A 289 -22.03 -0.42 -4.83
C MET A 289 -21.86 -1.82 -5.43
N VAL A 290 -20.69 -2.43 -5.33
CA VAL A 290 -20.42 -3.76 -5.89
C VAL A 290 -21.31 -4.84 -5.25
N LEU A 291 -21.54 -4.77 -3.94
CA LEU A 291 -22.43 -5.70 -3.24
C LEU A 291 -23.89 -5.52 -3.66
N ASN A 292 -24.38 -4.30 -3.79
CA ASN A 292 -25.75 -3.99 -4.20
C ASN A 292 -25.99 -4.39 -5.66
N ASP A 293 -25.05 -4.14 -6.56
CA ASP A 293 -25.14 -4.55 -7.96
C ASP A 293 -25.27 -6.06 -8.08
N MET A 294 -24.49 -6.81 -7.31
CA MET A 294 -24.57 -8.27 -7.31
C MET A 294 -25.88 -8.79 -6.68
N LEU A 295 -26.38 -8.15 -5.61
CA LEU A 295 -27.69 -8.48 -5.03
C LEU A 295 -28.84 -8.23 -6.01
N ASN A 296 -28.78 -7.15 -6.78
CA ASN A 296 -29.78 -6.82 -7.79
C ASN A 296 -29.71 -7.77 -8.98
N PHE A 297 -28.50 -8.12 -9.44
CA PHE A 297 -28.29 -9.13 -10.48
C PHE A 297 -28.93 -10.48 -10.12
N GLN A 298 -28.73 -10.95 -8.89
CA GLN A 298 -29.33 -12.20 -8.43
C GLN A 298 -30.87 -12.15 -8.38
N LYS A 299 -31.46 -10.96 -8.18
CA LYS A 299 -32.93 -10.80 -8.15
C LYS A 299 -33.55 -10.69 -9.55
N THR A 300 -32.88 -10.04 -10.48
CA THR A 300 -33.46 -9.62 -11.77
C THR A 300 -32.94 -10.42 -12.96
N GLY A 301 -31.82 -11.13 -12.83
CA GLY A 301 -31.14 -11.80 -13.95
C GLY A 301 -30.56 -10.84 -15.00
N PHE A 302 -30.58 -9.53 -14.74
CA PHE A 302 -30.08 -8.51 -15.67
C PHE A 302 -28.55 -8.44 -15.64
N ASP A 303 -27.93 -8.59 -16.81
CA ASP A 303 -26.47 -8.59 -16.95
C ASP A 303 -25.88 -7.18 -16.71
N VAL A 304 -25.14 -7.03 -15.63
CA VAL A 304 -24.47 -5.78 -15.21
C VAL A 304 -23.15 -5.58 -15.99
N GLU A 305 -22.89 -6.28 -17.09
CA GLU A 305 -21.65 -6.17 -17.86
C GLU A 305 -21.33 -4.74 -18.33
N LYS A 306 -22.30 -3.84 -18.38
CA LYS A 306 -22.12 -2.46 -18.86
C LYS A 306 -21.66 -1.44 -17.80
N ASN A 307 -21.78 -1.76 -16.48
CA ASN A 307 -21.47 -0.83 -15.39
C ASN A 307 -20.46 -1.36 -14.36
N ARG A 308 -19.76 -2.45 -14.65
CA ARG A 308 -18.67 -2.88 -13.76
C ARG A 308 -17.61 -1.81 -13.73
N LEU A 309 -17.22 -1.46 -12.52
CA LEU A 309 -16.07 -0.60 -12.23
C LEU A 309 -14.93 -1.02 -13.16
N LYS A 310 -14.77 -0.29 -14.26
CA LYS A 310 -13.55 -0.38 -15.04
C LYS A 310 -12.44 -0.08 -14.03
N PRO A 311 -11.34 -0.85 -14.01
CA PRO A 311 -10.19 -0.39 -13.26
C PRO A 311 -9.98 1.05 -13.70
N LEU A 312 -9.83 1.96 -12.73
CA LEU A 312 -9.35 3.31 -12.98
C LEU A 312 -7.89 3.16 -13.43
N VAL A 313 -7.72 2.61 -14.61
CA VAL A 313 -6.50 2.73 -15.39
C VAL A 313 -6.58 4.13 -15.95
N ASN A 314 -5.84 5.03 -15.36
CA ASN A 314 -5.68 6.40 -15.77
C ASN A 314 -5.55 6.48 -17.29
N LYS A 315 -6.43 7.32 -17.90
CA LYS A 315 -6.17 7.88 -19.22
C LYS A 315 -5.07 8.90 -19.10
#